data_17239aa1f4d757310cf7c4047ca52a77
#
_entry.id   17239aa1f4d757310cf7c4047ca52a77
#
_cell.length_a   1.000
_cell.length_b   1.000
_cell.length_c   1.000
_cell.angle_alpha   90.00
_cell.angle_beta   90.00
_cell.angle_gamma   90.00
#
_symmetry.space_group_name_H-M   'P 1'
#
loop_
_entity.id
_entity.type
_entity.pdbx_description
1 polymer ?
#
loop_
_entity_poly.entity_id
_entity_poly.type
_entity_poly.pdbx_seq_one_letter_code
_entity_poly.pdbx_strand_id
1 'polypeptide(L)'
;QVLANPLYTNITGRFVNSHDYIAMEQLHDLHASGEWDLVIIDTPPSRNALDLLDAPGRMRDFFGSRLLKWLTVPYRSRLFTAASKPFYQVADRVLGSRFLQDIAEFFVLFQTMEAGFVRRATAVERLLTDDRSTFVVVSTLEAAPTREARFLVEELRRRHMPLGAVVCNRTLPVSVRQPAASKSAVALGEAGSDATFVRGVAQAAGSTAAEVREVLEIVSRRFRDVVVVAGREAERRSELAAVAPVAVSVPTLPADVHDLAALLAMATHLAAPASR
;
A
#
# COMPACT_ATOMS: atom_id res chain seq x y z
N GLN A 1 -19.14 -29.52 1.21
CA GLN A 1 -19.38 -29.96 -0.18
C GLN A 1 -18.61 -29.08 -1.18
N VAL A 2 -18.69 -27.73 -1.09
CA VAL A 2 -17.95 -26.80 -2.00
C VAL A 2 -16.44 -27.08 -1.99
N LEU A 3 -15.84 -27.27 -0.83
CA LEU A 3 -14.39 -27.51 -0.67
C LEU A 3 -13.92 -28.88 -1.23
N ALA A 4 -14.84 -29.81 -1.42
CA ALA A 4 -14.55 -31.15 -1.96
C ALA A 4 -14.74 -31.23 -3.49
N ASN A 5 -15.19 -30.15 -4.14
CA ASN A 5 -15.38 -30.11 -5.59
C ASN A 5 -14.02 -29.92 -6.29
N PRO A 6 -13.66 -30.77 -7.29
CA PRO A 6 -12.37 -30.65 -8.01
C PRO A 6 -12.13 -29.29 -8.68
N LEU A 7 -13.21 -28.62 -9.09
CA LEU A 7 -13.12 -27.26 -9.63
C LEU A 7 -12.74 -26.24 -8.59
N TYR A 8 -13.15 -26.39 -7.34
CA TYR A 8 -12.72 -25.49 -6.26
C TYR A 8 -11.19 -25.45 -6.18
N THR A 9 -10.54 -26.61 -6.20
CA THR A 9 -9.07 -26.71 -6.15
C THR A 9 -8.39 -26.09 -7.37
N ASN A 10 -8.98 -26.22 -8.56
CA ASN A 10 -8.45 -25.67 -9.80
C ASN A 10 -8.74 -24.16 -9.98
N ILE A 11 -9.86 -23.68 -9.47
CA ILE A 11 -10.28 -22.28 -9.55
C ILE A 11 -9.60 -21.45 -8.46
N THR A 12 -9.54 -21.93 -7.22
CA THR A 12 -8.87 -21.21 -6.12
C THR A 12 -7.39 -21.01 -6.35
N GLY A 13 -6.72 -21.94 -7.03
CA GLY A 13 -5.33 -21.77 -7.45
C GLY A 13 -5.13 -20.72 -8.56
N ARG A 14 -6.20 -20.29 -9.24
CA ARG A 14 -6.19 -19.32 -10.33
C ARG A 14 -6.98 -18.04 -10.05
N PHE A 15 -7.72 -17.96 -8.95
CA PHE A 15 -8.32 -16.72 -8.49
C PHE A 15 -7.19 -15.81 -7.98
N VAL A 16 -6.64 -15.05 -8.91
CA VAL A 16 -5.78 -13.91 -8.62
C VAL A 16 -6.58 -13.01 -7.66
N ASN A 17 -6.01 -12.73 -6.46
CA ASN A 17 -6.59 -11.88 -5.41
C ASN A 17 -7.60 -12.56 -4.44
N SER A 18 -7.52 -13.87 -4.23
CA SER A 18 -8.30 -14.52 -3.14
C SER A 18 -7.99 -13.92 -1.75
N HIS A 19 -6.77 -13.38 -1.56
CA HIS A 19 -6.35 -12.72 -0.32
C HIS A 19 -7.15 -11.46 -0.01
N ASP A 20 -7.53 -10.68 -1.03
CA ASP A 20 -8.30 -9.44 -0.86
C ASP A 20 -9.71 -9.75 -0.32
N TYR A 21 -10.33 -10.83 -0.79
CA TYR A 21 -11.63 -11.26 -0.30
C TYR A 21 -11.58 -11.78 1.14
N ILE A 22 -10.52 -12.51 1.49
CA ILE A 22 -10.31 -12.99 2.87
C ILE A 22 -10.08 -11.81 3.80
N ALA A 23 -9.27 -10.84 3.40
CA ALA A 23 -9.01 -9.63 4.17
C ALA A 23 -10.30 -8.82 4.39
N MET A 24 -11.15 -8.70 3.36
CA MET A 24 -12.45 -8.03 3.45
C MET A 24 -13.40 -8.74 4.43
N GLU A 25 -13.50 -10.08 4.36
CA GLU A 25 -14.32 -10.86 5.30
C GLU A 25 -13.81 -10.71 6.73
N GLN A 26 -12.50 -10.78 6.92
CA GLN A 26 -11.88 -10.61 8.23
C GLN A 26 -12.09 -9.21 8.81
N LEU A 27 -11.99 -8.17 7.98
CA LEU A 27 -12.32 -6.80 8.39
C LEU A 27 -13.78 -6.69 8.85
N HIS A 28 -14.71 -7.28 8.06
CA HIS A 28 -16.12 -7.32 8.43
C HIS A 28 -16.31 -7.96 9.81
N ASP A 29 -15.71 -9.13 10.02
CA ASP A 29 -15.89 -9.90 11.25
C ASP A 29 -15.28 -9.19 12.46
N LEU A 30 -14.07 -8.64 12.33
CA LEU A 30 -13.43 -7.84 13.39
C LEU A 30 -14.27 -6.62 13.78
N HIS A 31 -14.79 -5.89 12.78
CA HIS A 31 -15.65 -4.73 13.05
C HIS A 31 -16.99 -5.14 13.65
N ALA A 32 -17.62 -6.22 13.15
CA ALA A 32 -18.93 -6.68 13.62
C ALA A 32 -18.88 -7.31 15.02
N SER A 33 -17.72 -7.84 15.45
CA SER A 33 -17.57 -8.41 16.80
C SER A 33 -17.76 -7.38 17.91
N GLY A 34 -17.40 -6.10 17.65
CA GLY A 34 -17.42 -5.05 18.67
C GLY A 34 -16.41 -5.25 19.82
N GLU A 35 -15.46 -6.17 19.67
CA GLU A 35 -14.45 -6.49 20.68
C GLU A 35 -13.28 -5.50 20.70
N TRP A 36 -13.13 -4.70 19.64
CA TRP A 36 -11.96 -3.86 19.42
C TRP A 36 -12.34 -2.39 19.30
N ASP A 37 -11.68 -1.54 20.10
CA ASP A 37 -11.84 -0.08 20.02
C ASP A 37 -11.18 0.51 18.77
N LEU A 38 -10.13 -0.15 18.25
CA LEU A 38 -9.40 0.26 17.07
C LEU A 38 -8.96 -0.96 16.25
N VAL A 39 -9.24 -0.94 14.96
CA VAL A 39 -8.74 -1.93 13.99
C VAL A 39 -7.79 -1.24 13.02
N ILE A 40 -6.55 -1.70 12.95
CA ILE A 40 -5.54 -1.19 12.03
C ILE A 40 -5.30 -2.22 10.95
N ILE A 41 -5.43 -1.80 9.67
CA ILE A 41 -5.23 -2.66 8.52
C ILE A 41 -3.96 -2.22 7.82
N ASP A 42 -2.94 -3.08 7.84
CA ASP A 42 -1.75 -2.90 7.01
C ASP A 42 -2.05 -3.41 5.60
N THR A 43 -2.06 -2.49 4.64
CA THR A 43 -2.40 -2.80 3.25
C THR A 43 -1.15 -3.09 2.42
N PRO A 44 -1.24 -3.93 1.38
CA PRO A 44 -0.14 -4.11 0.44
C PRO A 44 0.19 -2.80 -0.31
N PRO A 45 1.30 -2.73 -1.08
CA PRO A 45 1.71 -1.52 -1.82
C PRO A 45 0.57 -0.93 -2.66
N SER A 46 0.58 0.39 -2.84
CA SER A 46 -0.54 1.26 -3.29
C SER A 46 -1.43 0.73 -4.42
N ARG A 47 -0.88 0.07 -5.43
CA ARG A 47 -1.69 -0.52 -6.52
C ARG A 47 -2.52 -1.70 -6.05
N ASN A 48 -1.96 -2.55 -5.21
CA ASN A 48 -2.66 -3.70 -4.63
C ASN A 48 -3.63 -3.27 -3.51
N ALA A 49 -3.36 -2.13 -2.83
CA ALA A 49 -4.31 -1.55 -1.89
C ALA A 49 -5.62 -1.16 -2.59
N LEU A 50 -5.56 -0.63 -3.82
CA LEU A 50 -6.76 -0.34 -4.61
C LEU A 50 -7.53 -1.61 -4.96
N ASP A 51 -6.84 -2.73 -5.22
CA ASP A 51 -7.48 -4.03 -5.45
C ASP A 51 -8.28 -4.50 -4.23
N LEU A 52 -7.74 -4.31 -3.03
CA LEU A 52 -8.46 -4.58 -1.77
C LEU A 52 -9.69 -3.67 -1.63
N LEU A 53 -9.55 -2.37 -1.93
CA LEU A 53 -10.65 -1.41 -1.86
C LEU A 53 -11.75 -1.68 -2.89
N ASP A 54 -11.41 -2.27 -4.04
CA ASP A 54 -12.35 -2.67 -5.08
C ASP A 54 -12.98 -4.06 -4.86
N ALA A 55 -12.42 -4.86 -3.95
CA ALA A 55 -12.88 -6.23 -3.69
C ALA A 55 -14.40 -6.32 -3.39
N PRO A 56 -15.01 -5.43 -2.56
CA PRO A 56 -16.44 -5.45 -2.31
C PRO A 56 -17.28 -5.25 -3.58
N GLY A 57 -16.90 -4.28 -4.41
CA GLY A 57 -17.57 -3.99 -5.68
C GLY A 57 -17.45 -5.16 -6.66
N ARG A 58 -16.24 -5.69 -6.85
CA ARG A 58 -15.99 -6.84 -7.73
C ARG A 58 -16.78 -8.08 -7.31
N MET A 59 -16.90 -8.33 -6.00
CA MET A 59 -17.70 -9.45 -5.47
C MET A 59 -19.17 -9.29 -5.83
N ARG A 60 -19.72 -8.11 -5.62
CA ARG A 60 -21.11 -7.79 -5.97
C ARG A 60 -21.36 -7.94 -7.46
N ASP A 61 -20.48 -7.43 -8.32
CA ASP A 61 -20.60 -7.50 -9.77
C ASP A 61 -20.46 -8.94 -10.28
N PHE A 62 -19.58 -9.73 -9.68
CA PHE A 62 -19.43 -11.14 -10.00
C PHE A 62 -20.75 -11.91 -9.75
N PHE A 63 -21.33 -11.79 -8.57
CA PHE A 63 -22.60 -12.46 -8.25
C PHE A 63 -23.77 -11.90 -9.05
N GLY A 64 -23.77 -10.61 -9.35
CA GLY A 64 -24.78 -9.96 -10.20
C GLY A 64 -24.66 -10.27 -11.69
N SER A 65 -23.55 -10.91 -12.12
CA SER A 65 -23.23 -11.09 -13.53
C SER A 65 -24.27 -11.92 -14.28
N ARG A 66 -24.57 -11.51 -15.52
CA ARG A 66 -25.47 -12.25 -16.42
C ARG A 66 -24.94 -13.66 -16.72
N LEU A 67 -23.63 -13.82 -16.79
CA LEU A 67 -22.98 -15.10 -17.02
C LEU A 67 -23.29 -16.10 -15.92
N LEU A 68 -23.15 -15.69 -14.65
CA LEU A 68 -23.45 -16.54 -13.50
C LEU A 68 -24.93 -16.92 -13.45
N LYS A 69 -25.81 -15.94 -13.66
CA LYS A 69 -27.26 -16.18 -13.77
C LYS A 69 -27.57 -17.17 -14.88
N TRP A 70 -26.98 -16.99 -16.05
CA TRP A 70 -27.20 -17.87 -17.20
C TRP A 70 -26.70 -19.32 -16.97
N LEU A 71 -25.54 -19.48 -16.32
CA LEU A 71 -24.99 -20.79 -15.95
C LEU A 71 -25.84 -21.55 -14.93
N THR A 72 -26.56 -20.86 -14.05
CA THR A 72 -27.33 -21.46 -12.95
C THR A 72 -28.83 -21.62 -13.23
N VAL A 73 -29.40 -20.86 -14.17
CA VAL A 73 -30.81 -20.93 -14.58
C VAL A 73 -31.28 -22.34 -14.98
N PRO A 74 -30.54 -23.14 -15.78
CA PRO A 74 -30.97 -24.47 -16.19
C PRO A 74 -31.22 -25.43 -15.03
N TYR A 75 -30.50 -25.25 -13.92
CA TYR A 75 -30.68 -26.10 -12.71
C TYR A 75 -31.85 -25.67 -11.83
N ARG A 76 -32.39 -24.46 -12.02
CA ARG A 76 -33.51 -23.90 -11.26
C ARG A 76 -34.88 -24.12 -11.93
N SER A 77 -34.90 -24.33 -13.24
CA SER A 77 -36.16 -24.38 -13.98
C SER A 77 -36.21 -25.58 -14.93
N ARG A 78 -37.15 -26.49 -14.71
CA ARG A 78 -37.43 -27.64 -15.60
C ARG A 78 -37.80 -27.23 -17.03
N LEU A 79 -38.36 -26.04 -17.23
CA LEU A 79 -38.77 -25.51 -18.53
C LEU A 79 -37.53 -25.05 -19.35
N PHE A 80 -36.51 -24.53 -18.69
CA PHE A 80 -35.30 -24.07 -19.36
C PHE A 80 -34.37 -25.21 -19.82
N THR A 81 -34.48 -26.38 -19.16
CA THR A 81 -33.68 -27.58 -19.52
C THR A 81 -34.02 -28.06 -20.93
N ALA A 82 -35.24 -27.86 -21.44
CA ALA A 82 -35.64 -28.25 -22.78
C ALA A 82 -35.07 -27.30 -23.87
N ALA A 83 -35.00 -26.00 -23.60
CA ALA A 83 -34.49 -24.98 -24.55
C ALA A 83 -32.97 -24.95 -24.64
N SER A 84 -32.26 -25.37 -23.58
CA SER A 84 -30.82 -25.37 -23.52
C SER A 84 -30.13 -26.66 -23.99
N LYS A 85 -30.93 -27.71 -24.30
CA LYS A 85 -30.45 -29.02 -24.81
C LYS A 85 -29.37 -28.91 -25.93
N PRO A 86 -29.59 -28.13 -27.00
CA PRO A 86 -28.59 -28.08 -28.08
C PRO A 86 -27.25 -27.47 -27.64
N PHE A 87 -27.27 -26.49 -26.74
CA PHE A 87 -26.05 -25.90 -26.19
C PHE A 87 -25.28 -26.89 -25.33
N TYR A 88 -25.98 -27.61 -24.45
CA TYR A 88 -25.34 -28.64 -23.61
C TYR A 88 -24.75 -29.79 -24.45
N GLN A 89 -25.38 -30.17 -25.56
CA GLN A 89 -24.85 -31.21 -26.45
C GLN A 89 -23.52 -30.77 -27.10
N VAL A 90 -23.40 -29.50 -27.48
CA VAL A 90 -22.15 -28.97 -28.04
C VAL A 90 -21.08 -28.78 -26.98
N ALA A 91 -21.46 -28.22 -25.84
CA ALA A 91 -20.55 -28.01 -24.71
C ALA A 91 -20.07 -29.34 -24.10
N ASP A 92 -20.95 -30.36 -24.06
CA ASP A 92 -20.66 -31.70 -23.60
C ASP A 92 -19.63 -32.41 -24.50
N ARG A 93 -19.70 -32.16 -25.81
CA ARG A 93 -18.74 -32.69 -26.78
C ARG A 93 -17.36 -32.08 -26.68
N VAL A 94 -17.25 -30.83 -26.18
CA VAL A 94 -15.99 -30.08 -26.09
C VAL A 94 -15.36 -30.19 -24.68
N LEU A 95 -16.17 -30.15 -23.63
CA LEU A 95 -15.72 -30.04 -22.24
C LEU A 95 -16.01 -31.31 -21.40
N GLY A 96 -16.88 -32.18 -21.88
CA GLY A 96 -17.35 -33.38 -21.17
C GLY A 96 -18.48 -33.10 -20.16
N SER A 97 -19.44 -34.03 -20.09
CA SER A 97 -20.65 -33.90 -19.25
C SER A 97 -20.36 -33.77 -17.76
N ARG A 98 -19.38 -34.50 -17.26
CA ARG A 98 -18.93 -34.41 -15.86
C ARG A 98 -18.44 -33.01 -15.48
N PHE A 99 -17.59 -32.44 -16.33
CA PHE A 99 -17.02 -31.13 -16.08
C PHE A 99 -18.10 -30.02 -16.00
N LEU A 100 -19.09 -30.07 -16.92
CA LEU A 100 -20.22 -29.14 -16.92
C LEU A 100 -21.12 -29.32 -15.70
N GLN A 101 -21.34 -30.56 -15.25
CA GLN A 101 -22.11 -30.85 -14.04
C GLN A 101 -21.38 -30.33 -12.81
N ASP A 102 -20.07 -30.57 -12.68
CA ASP A 102 -19.25 -30.11 -11.55
C ASP A 102 -19.23 -28.59 -11.47
N ILE A 103 -19.12 -27.89 -12.61
CA ILE A 103 -19.21 -26.42 -12.69
C ILE A 103 -20.57 -25.94 -12.20
N ALA A 104 -21.64 -26.53 -12.71
CA ALA A 104 -22.98 -26.09 -12.39
C ALA A 104 -23.31 -26.36 -10.91
N GLU A 105 -22.95 -27.53 -10.38
CA GLU A 105 -23.10 -27.84 -8.96
C GLU A 105 -22.29 -26.86 -8.08
N PHE A 106 -21.05 -26.58 -8.45
CA PHE A 106 -20.24 -25.58 -7.78
C PHE A 106 -20.95 -24.23 -7.71
N PHE A 107 -21.43 -23.71 -8.84
CA PHE A 107 -22.09 -22.41 -8.88
C PHE A 107 -23.44 -22.40 -8.16
N VAL A 108 -24.21 -23.49 -8.20
CA VAL A 108 -25.46 -23.61 -7.42
C VAL A 108 -25.16 -23.55 -5.91
N LEU A 109 -24.14 -24.29 -5.45
CA LEU A 109 -23.69 -24.25 -4.05
C LEU A 109 -23.14 -22.86 -3.69
N PHE A 110 -22.37 -22.24 -4.58
CA PHE A 110 -21.79 -20.92 -4.37
C PHE A 110 -22.87 -19.83 -4.28
N GLN A 111 -23.94 -19.93 -5.05
CA GLN A 111 -25.10 -19.02 -4.96
C GLN A 111 -25.80 -19.05 -3.60
N THR A 112 -25.78 -20.17 -2.87
CA THR A 112 -26.36 -20.19 -1.52
C THR A 112 -25.66 -19.25 -0.55
N MET A 113 -24.39 -18.92 -0.84
CA MET A 113 -23.58 -18.00 -0.05
C MET A 113 -23.64 -16.55 -0.56
N GLU A 114 -24.17 -16.32 -1.79
CA GLU A 114 -24.23 -15.03 -2.47
C GLU A 114 -24.77 -13.90 -1.59
N ALA A 115 -25.95 -14.12 -1.00
CA ALA A 115 -26.62 -13.10 -0.19
C ALA A 115 -25.80 -12.70 1.05
N GLY A 116 -25.03 -13.63 1.63
CA GLY A 116 -24.12 -13.38 2.74
C GLY A 116 -22.92 -12.53 2.30
N PHE A 117 -22.25 -12.97 1.24
CA PHE A 117 -21.08 -12.25 0.69
C PHE A 117 -21.43 -10.83 0.24
N VAL A 118 -22.52 -10.67 -0.52
CA VAL A 118 -22.96 -9.35 -1.00
C VAL A 118 -23.28 -8.40 0.16
N ARG A 119 -23.96 -8.90 1.21
CA ARG A 119 -24.23 -8.08 2.41
C ARG A 119 -22.96 -7.62 3.11
N ARG A 120 -22.02 -8.56 3.35
CA ARG A 120 -20.74 -8.24 4.03
C ARG A 120 -19.89 -7.30 3.19
N ALA A 121 -19.78 -7.56 1.88
CA ALA A 121 -19.11 -6.68 0.95
C ALA A 121 -19.67 -5.25 0.99
N THR A 122 -21.01 -5.11 0.97
CA THR A 122 -21.67 -3.80 1.07
C THR A 122 -21.43 -3.14 2.44
N ALA A 123 -21.39 -3.93 3.52
CA ALA A 123 -21.08 -3.40 4.85
C ALA A 123 -19.65 -2.87 4.94
N VAL A 124 -18.69 -3.59 4.38
CA VAL A 124 -17.27 -3.14 4.31
C VAL A 124 -17.12 -1.90 3.43
N GLU A 125 -17.77 -1.85 2.25
CA GLU A 125 -17.76 -0.67 1.39
C GLU A 125 -18.26 0.59 2.13
N ARG A 126 -19.34 0.46 2.90
CA ARG A 126 -19.85 1.55 3.75
C ARG A 126 -18.87 1.91 4.85
N LEU A 127 -18.27 0.91 5.51
CA LEU A 127 -17.28 1.14 6.57
C LEU A 127 -16.08 1.92 6.04
N LEU A 128 -15.56 1.58 4.85
CA LEU A 128 -14.41 2.26 4.25
C LEU A 128 -14.68 3.73 3.88
N THR A 129 -15.95 4.11 3.70
CA THR A 129 -16.37 5.50 3.41
C THR A 129 -16.97 6.22 4.63
N ASP A 130 -17.06 5.55 5.78
CA ASP A 130 -17.62 6.08 7.02
C ASP A 130 -16.61 7.01 7.74
N ASP A 131 -17.10 8.01 8.47
CA ASP A 131 -16.29 8.96 9.24
C ASP A 131 -15.46 8.30 10.37
N ARG A 132 -15.82 7.06 10.76
CA ARG A 132 -15.07 6.23 11.73
C ARG A 132 -13.85 5.58 11.11
N SER A 133 -13.72 5.56 9.78
CA SER A 133 -12.56 5.06 9.07
C SER A 133 -11.64 6.22 8.68
N THR A 134 -10.35 5.96 8.66
CA THR A 134 -9.38 6.93 8.15
C THR A 134 -8.23 6.23 7.43
N PHE A 135 -7.77 6.83 6.37
CA PHE A 135 -6.64 6.33 5.61
C PHE A 135 -5.38 7.13 5.92
N VAL A 136 -4.29 6.43 6.18
CA VAL A 136 -2.97 7.01 6.35
C VAL A 136 -2.08 6.53 5.20
N VAL A 137 -1.66 7.44 4.34
CA VAL A 137 -0.78 7.11 3.21
C VAL A 137 0.67 7.23 3.67
N VAL A 138 1.43 6.14 3.60
CA VAL A 138 2.84 6.11 3.96
C VAL A 138 3.68 6.03 2.70
N SER A 139 4.68 6.92 2.55
CA SER A 139 5.56 6.98 1.39
C SER A 139 6.94 7.45 1.79
N THR A 140 7.95 7.04 1.04
CA THR A 140 9.24 7.70 1.03
C THR A 140 9.22 8.89 0.05
N LEU A 141 10.27 9.73 0.08
CA LEU A 141 10.33 10.94 -0.74
C LEU A 141 11.13 10.76 -2.06
N GLU A 142 11.35 9.50 -2.49
CA GLU A 142 11.85 9.27 -3.84
C GLU A 142 10.75 9.54 -4.88
N ALA A 143 11.17 9.75 -6.14
CA ALA A 143 10.28 10.18 -7.21
C ALA A 143 9.15 9.19 -7.52
N ALA A 144 9.40 7.89 -7.50
CA ALA A 144 8.39 6.89 -7.81
C ALA A 144 7.38 6.71 -6.67
N PRO A 145 7.82 6.45 -5.40
CA PRO A 145 6.90 6.40 -4.26
C PRO A 145 6.04 7.64 -4.08
N THR A 146 6.61 8.85 -4.26
CA THR A 146 5.85 10.10 -4.17
C THR A 146 4.71 10.16 -5.22
N ARG A 147 4.97 9.74 -6.46
CA ARG A 147 3.93 9.68 -7.49
C ARG A 147 2.82 8.68 -7.15
N GLU A 148 3.21 7.49 -6.65
CA GLU A 148 2.25 6.46 -6.22
C GLU A 148 1.40 6.95 -5.03
N ALA A 149 2.02 7.63 -4.06
CA ALA A 149 1.30 8.21 -2.92
C ALA A 149 0.28 9.27 -3.37
N ARG A 150 0.67 10.17 -4.28
CA ARG A 150 -0.26 11.17 -4.85
C ARG A 150 -1.42 10.50 -5.59
N PHE A 151 -1.11 9.53 -6.42
CA PHE A 151 -2.14 8.75 -7.12
C PHE A 151 -3.11 8.09 -6.14
N LEU A 152 -2.61 7.46 -5.06
CA LEU A 152 -3.46 6.87 -4.04
C LEU A 152 -4.33 7.91 -3.34
N VAL A 153 -3.78 9.07 -2.98
CA VAL A 153 -4.54 10.18 -2.38
C VAL A 153 -5.66 10.65 -3.31
N GLU A 154 -5.40 10.79 -4.59
CA GLU A 154 -6.40 11.18 -5.59
C GLU A 154 -7.51 10.13 -5.71
N GLU A 155 -7.14 8.84 -5.72
CA GLU A 155 -8.10 7.74 -5.76
C GLU A 155 -8.97 7.65 -4.49
N LEU A 156 -8.39 7.83 -3.30
CA LEU A 156 -9.15 7.89 -2.05
C LEU A 156 -10.19 9.02 -2.09
N ARG A 157 -9.79 10.21 -2.55
CA ARG A 157 -10.70 11.35 -2.71
C ARG A 157 -11.82 11.07 -3.71
N ARG A 158 -11.49 10.49 -4.85
CA ARG A 158 -12.48 10.14 -5.89
C ARG A 158 -13.52 9.14 -5.37
N ARG A 159 -13.14 8.29 -4.43
CA ARG A 159 -13.99 7.28 -3.80
C ARG A 159 -14.67 7.76 -2.52
N HIS A 160 -14.49 9.03 -2.15
CA HIS A 160 -14.99 9.61 -0.89
C HIS A 160 -14.51 8.86 0.37
N MET A 161 -13.32 8.29 0.31
CA MET A 161 -12.67 7.62 1.45
C MET A 161 -11.90 8.64 2.29
N PRO A 162 -12.05 8.68 3.63
CA PRO A 162 -11.49 9.72 4.47
C PRO A 162 -9.96 9.62 4.58
N LEU A 163 -9.24 10.56 3.99
CA LEU A 163 -7.80 10.70 4.18
C LEU A 163 -7.51 11.46 5.47
N GLY A 164 -6.83 10.83 6.44
CA GLY A 164 -6.42 11.47 7.70
C GLY A 164 -5.03 12.09 7.63
N ALA A 165 -4.07 11.36 7.08
CA ALA A 165 -2.69 11.83 7.05
C ALA A 165 -1.87 11.26 5.89
N VAL A 166 -0.76 11.94 5.60
CA VAL A 166 0.36 11.40 4.83
C VAL A 166 1.60 11.36 5.70
N VAL A 167 2.27 10.21 5.75
CA VAL A 167 3.53 10.01 6.47
C VAL A 167 4.67 9.89 5.46
N CYS A 168 5.56 10.89 5.48
CA CYS A 168 6.81 10.86 4.74
C CYS A 168 7.84 10.07 5.56
N ASN A 169 8.03 8.80 5.21
CA ASN A 169 8.91 7.89 5.93
C ASN A 169 10.34 7.94 5.41
N ARG A 170 11.32 7.62 6.28
CA ARG A 170 12.75 7.55 5.95
C ARG A 170 13.29 8.84 5.32
N THR A 171 12.84 9.99 5.83
CA THR A 171 13.35 11.29 5.35
C THR A 171 14.79 11.52 5.83
N LEU A 172 15.52 12.35 5.11
CA LEU A 172 16.83 12.79 5.57
C LEU A 172 16.73 13.52 6.92
N PRO A 173 17.76 13.44 7.77
CA PRO A 173 17.81 14.14 9.05
C PRO A 173 17.56 15.65 8.91
N VAL A 174 16.94 16.25 9.92
CA VAL A 174 16.65 17.70 9.92
C VAL A 174 17.90 18.54 9.71
N SER A 175 19.05 18.11 10.25
CA SER A 175 20.35 18.82 10.14
C SER A 175 20.78 19.07 8.69
N VAL A 176 20.54 18.12 7.77
CA VAL A 176 20.91 18.27 6.35
C VAL A 176 19.84 18.99 5.52
N ARG A 177 18.63 19.15 6.07
CA ARG A 177 17.53 19.88 5.41
C ARG A 177 17.53 21.37 5.71
N GLN A 178 18.33 21.84 6.68
CA GLN A 178 18.42 23.25 7.04
C GLN A 178 19.25 24.05 6.03
N PRO A 179 18.96 25.33 5.81
CA PRO A 179 19.76 26.19 4.93
C PRO A 179 21.25 26.27 5.34
N ALA A 180 21.54 26.07 6.61
CA ALA A 180 22.90 25.99 7.12
C ALA A 180 23.72 24.84 6.51
N ALA A 181 23.08 23.73 6.15
CA ALA A 181 23.76 22.58 5.55
C ALA A 181 24.42 22.93 4.22
N SER A 182 23.78 23.74 3.38
CA SER A 182 24.38 24.22 2.12
C SER A 182 25.61 25.06 2.36
N LYS A 183 25.56 25.95 3.35
CA LYS A 183 26.75 26.79 3.74
C LYS A 183 27.85 25.91 4.27
N SER A 184 27.56 24.95 5.11
CA SER A 184 28.55 24.00 5.65
C SER A 184 29.19 23.15 4.56
N ALA A 185 28.43 22.72 3.55
CA ALA A 185 28.93 21.95 2.41
C ALA A 185 29.94 22.77 1.57
N VAL A 186 29.69 24.07 1.39
CA VAL A 186 30.63 25.01 0.71
C VAL A 186 31.89 25.21 1.57
N ALA A 187 31.70 25.56 2.84
CA ALA A 187 32.82 25.80 3.77
C ALA A 187 33.76 24.59 3.89
N LEU A 188 33.18 23.36 3.90
CA LEU A 188 33.95 22.12 3.93
C LEU A 188 34.81 21.96 2.65
N GLY A 189 34.29 22.36 1.48
CA GLY A 189 35.06 22.36 0.23
C GLY A 189 36.20 23.37 0.23
N GLU A 190 35.97 24.55 0.81
CA GLU A 190 36.98 25.61 0.94
C GLU A 190 38.07 25.24 1.94
N ALA A 191 37.76 24.53 3.01
CA ALA A 191 38.67 24.09 4.05
C ALA A 191 39.82 23.24 3.50
N GLY A 192 39.60 22.46 2.44
CA GLY A 192 40.63 21.69 1.74
C GLY A 192 41.72 22.57 1.06
N SER A 193 41.39 23.83 0.77
CA SER A 193 42.31 24.81 0.17
C SER A 193 43.10 25.61 1.23
N ASP A 194 42.67 25.61 2.48
CA ASP A 194 43.38 26.24 3.58
C ASP A 194 44.55 25.37 4.06
N ALA A 195 45.78 25.75 3.66
CA ALA A 195 47.00 25.02 4.00
C ALA A 195 47.27 24.96 5.52
N THR A 196 46.82 25.96 6.28
CA THR A 196 46.99 25.99 7.73
C THR A 196 46.03 25.04 8.44
N PHE A 197 44.78 25.06 8.03
CA PHE A 197 43.77 24.13 8.50
C PHE A 197 44.15 22.68 8.19
N VAL A 198 44.53 22.40 6.93
CA VAL A 198 44.91 21.05 6.49
C VAL A 198 46.10 20.51 7.28
N ARG A 199 47.15 21.34 7.52
CA ARG A 199 48.31 20.93 8.34
C ARG A 199 47.93 20.64 9.79
N GLY A 200 47.06 21.49 10.39
CA GLY A 200 46.61 21.28 11.75
C GLY A 200 45.84 19.97 11.90
N VAL A 201 44.91 19.67 10.99
CA VAL A 201 44.18 18.40 10.98
C VAL A 201 45.12 17.21 10.75
N ALA A 202 46.05 17.30 9.81
CA ALA A 202 46.99 16.23 9.52
C ALA A 202 47.85 15.90 10.75
N GLN A 203 48.33 16.91 11.44
CA GLN A 203 49.10 16.73 12.69
C GLN A 203 48.26 16.09 13.79
N ALA A 204 47.00 16.54 13.99
CA ALA A 204 46.10 16.00 14.99
C ALA A 204 45.70 14.54 14.71
N ALA A 205 45.56 14.18 13.42
CA ALA A 205 45.16 12.86 12.99
C ALA A 205 46.31 11.87 12.78
N GLY A 206 47.56 12.32 12.87
CA GLY A 206 48.75 11.51 12.55
C GLY A 206 48.81 11.11 11.07
N SER A 207 48.32 11.95 10.17
CA SER A 207 48.16 11.71 8.74
C SER A 207 48.95 12.72 7.92
N THR A 208 48.96 12.60 6.59
CA THR A 208 49.61 13.55 5.69
C THR A 208 48.63 14.64 5.23
N ALA A 209 49.15 15.80 4.87
CA ALA A 209 48.37 16.89 4.31
C ALA A 209 47.67 16.50 2.98
N ALA A 210 48.24 15.56 2.23
CA ALA A 210 47.63 15.04 1.00
C ALA A 210 46.39 14.21 1.29
N GLU A 211 46.49 13.26 2.22
CA GLU A 211 45.36 12.43 2.66
C GLU A 211 44.22 13.27 3.24
N VAL A 212 44.51 14.27 4.06
CA VAL A 212 43.52 15.18 4.61
C VAL A 212 42.77 15.92 3.50
N ARG A 213 43.47 16.44 2.48
CA ARG A 213 42.83 17.10 1.34
C ARG A 213 41.92 16.16 0.56
N GLU A 214 42.38 14.95 0.29
CA GLU A 214 41.58 13.93 -0.41
C GLU A 214 40.29 13.59 0.36
N VAL A 215 40.41 13.36 1.66
CA VAL A 215 39.24 13.10 2.52
C VAL A 215 38.26 14.28 2.52
N LEU A 216 38.78 15.52 2.68
CA LEU A 216 37.92 16.71 2.66
C LEU A 216 37.21 16.89 1.32
N GLU A 217 37.90 16.62 0.20
CA GLU A 217 37.30 16.67 -1.13
C GLU A 217 36.18 15.65 -1.27
N ILE A 218 36.42 14.39 -0.86
CA ILE A 218 35.40 13.32 -0.92
C ILE A 218 34.20 13.67 -0.04
N VAL A 219 34.42 14.08 1.21
CA VAL A 219 33.36 14.40 2.16
C VAL A 219 32.54 15.60 1.69
N SER A 220 33.24 16.67 1.22
CA SER A 220 32.55 17.86 0.68
C SER A 220 31.70 17.53 -0.53
N ARG A 221 32.17 16.71 -1.46
CA ARG A 221 31.41 16.26 -2.62
C ARG A 221 30.19 15.49 -2.19
N ARG A 222 30.35 14.47 -1.31
CA ARG A 222 29.25 13.67 -0.80
C ARG A 222 28.23 14.51 -0.04
N PHE A 223 28.70 15.47 0.75
CA PHE A 223 27.79 16.34 1.50
C PHE A 223 26.98 17.24 0.54
N ARG A 224 27.56 17.77 -0.52
CA ARG A 224 26.83 18.51 -1.55
C ARG A 224 25.76 17.65 -2.24
N ASP A 225 26.08 16.39 -2.56
CA ASP A 225 25.12 15.45 -3.14
C ASP A 225 23.91 15.24 -2.19
N VAL A 226 24.17 15.05 -0.90
CA VAL A 226 23.10 14.90 0.12
C VAL A 226 22.25 16.17 0.24
N VAL A 227 22.85 17.36 0.19
CA VAL A 227 22.10 18.64 0.22
C VAL A 227 21.18 18.78 -1.00
N VAL A 228 21.63 18.36 -2.19
CA VAL A 228 20.78 18.34 -3.39
C VAL A 228 19.59 17.39 -3.22
N VAL A 229 19.83 16.19 -2.66
CA VAL A 229 18.76 15.23 -2.38
C VAL A 229 17.79 15.81 -1.35
N ALA A 230 18.28 16.46 -0.30
CA ALA A 230 17.46 17.12 0.72
C ALA A 230 16.54 18.20 0.14
N GLY A 231 17.02 18.97 -0.84
CA GLY A 231 16.21 19.94 -1.57
C GLY A 231 15.05 19.28 -2.31
N ARG A 232 15.33 18.20 -3.04
CA ARG A 232 14.30 17.43 -3.74
C ARG A 232 13.28 16.76 -2.80
N GLU A 233 13.74 16.28 -1.64
CA GLU A 233 12.82 15.77 -0.60
C GLU A 233 11.92 16.87 -0.06
N ALA A 234 12.44 18.07 0.16
CA ALA A 234 11.66 19.21 0.64
C ALA A 234 10.54 19.59 -0.34
N GLU A 235 10.84 19.62 -1.64
CA GLU A 235 9.83 19.88 -2.69
C GLU A 235 8.73 18.82 -2.68
N ARG A 236 9.08 17.53 -2.69
CA ARG A 236 8.10 16.43 -2.70
C ARG A 236 7.30 16.36 -1.41
N ARG A 237 7.92 16.65 -0.27
CA ARG A 237 7.21 16.76 1.00
C ARG A 237 6.16 17.88 0.94
N SER A 238 6.51 19.03 0.39
CA SER A 238 5.56 20.13 0.17
C SER A 238 4.40 19.73 -0.73
N GLU A 239 4.68 18.99 -1.82
CA GLU A 239 3.64 18.48 -2.72
C GLU A 239 2.66 17.55 -1.99
N LEU A 240 3.16 16.63 -1.17
CA LEU A 240 2.32 15.70 -0.39
C LEU A 240 1.56 16.43 0.73
N ALA A 241 2.20 17.39 1.39
CA ALA A 241 1.56 18.21 2.42
C ALA A 241 0.42 19.07 1.87
N ALA A 242 0.50 19.52 0.61
CA ALA A 242 -0.56 20.29 -0.03
C ALA A 242 -1.83 19.48 -0.29
N VAL A 243 -1.73 18.15 -0.34
CA VAL A 243 -2.85 17.26 -0.64
C VAL A 243 -3.36 16.47 0.58
N ALA A 244 -2.80 16.64 1.75
CA ALA A 244 -3.19 15.93 2.97
C ALA A 244 -3.67 16.88 4.06
N PRO A 245 -4.65 16.47 4.89
CA PRO A 245 -5.05 17.25 6.07
C PRO A 245 -3.91 17.37 7.09
N VAL A 246 -3.14 16.30 7.24
CA VAL A 246 -1.96 16.22 8.12
C VAL A 246 -0.81 15.59 7.35
N ALA A 247 0.37 16.18 7.42
CA ALA A 247 1.59 15.61 6.85
C ALA A 247 2.68 15.52 7.95
N VAL A 248 3.19 14.31 8.15
CA VAL A 248 4.21 14.01 9.17
C VAL A 248 5.45 13.46 8.50
N SER A 249 6.64 13.72 9.08
CA SER A 249 7.91 13.19 8.60
C SER A 249 8.58 12.33 9.66
N VAL A 250 8.93 11.10 9.29
CA VAL A 250 9.73 10.20 10.11
C VAL A 250 11.12 10.10 9.49
N PRO A 251 12.19 10.55 10.17
CA PRO A 251 13.54 10.48 9.61
C PRO A 251 14.03 9.03 9.56
N THR A 252 15.04 8.79 8.73
CA THR A 252 15.80 7.54 8.80
C THR A 252 16.40 7.40 10.20
N LEU A 253 16.05 6.33 10.89
CA LEU A 253 16.53 6.04 12.23
C LEU A 253 17.95 5.42 12.16
N PRO A 254 18.79 5.60 13.20
CA PRO A 254 20.16 5.06 13.26
C PRO A 254 20.21 3.53 13.24
N ALA A 255 19.14 2.88 13.70
CA ALA A 255 18.99 1.42 13.74
C ALA A 255 17.58 1.02 13.30
N ASP A 256 17.43 -0.24 12.90
CA ASP A 256 16.14 -0.82 12.60
C ASP A 256 15.26 -0.93 13.86
N VAL A 257 13.95 -0.86 13.64
CA VAL A 257 12.96 -0.92 14.72
C VAL A 257 12.63 -2.39 15.00
N HIS A 258 13.14 -2.92 16.13
CA HIS A 258 12.95 -4.31 16.52
C HIS A 258 12.27 -4.51 17.87
N ASP A 259 12.16 -3.46 18.67
CA ASP A 259 11.64 -3.52 20.02
C ASP A 259 10.70 -2.35 20.34
N LEU A 260 10.05 -2.44 21.51
CA LEU A 260 9.12 -1.42 21.97
C LEU A 260 9.79 -0.06 22.19
N ALA A 261 11.04 -0.02 22.61
CA ALA A 261 11.76 1.25 22.84
C ALA A 261 11.99 1.98 21.51
N ALA A 262 12.40 1.25 20.46
CA ALA A 262 12.56 1.80 19.11
C ALA A 262 11.21 2.25 18.51
N LEU A 263 10.12 1.50 18.75
CA LEU A 263 8.76 1.89 18.36
C LEU A 263 8.32 3.18 19.07
N LEU A 264 8.57 3.31 20.37
CA LEU A 264 8.27 4.53 21.12
C LEU A 264 9.07 5.72 20.62
N ALA A 265 10.36 5.54 20.31
CA ALA A 265 11.18 6.59 19.70
C ALA A 265 10.60 7.02 18.34
N MET A 266 10.19 6.08 17.48
CA MET A 266 9.52 6.39 16.23
C MET A 266 8.18 7.12 16.44
N ALA A 267 7.40 6.71 17.44
CA ALA A 267 6.11 7.32 17.76
C ALA A 267 6.24 8.82 18.12
N THR A 268 7.36 9.26 18.69
CA THR A 268 7.60 10.69 18.99
C THR A 268 7.62 11.54 17.71
N HIS A 269 8.09 10.99 16.60
CA HIS A 269 8.07 11.66 15.30
C HIS A 269 6.66 11.76 14.71
N LEU A 270 5.81 10.75 14.95
CA LEU A 270 4.42 10.74 14.51
C LEU A 270 3.54 11.68 15.32
N ALA A 271 3.83 11.82 16.62
CA ALA A 271 3.09 12.69 17.54
C ALA A 271 3.55 14.17 17.47
N ALA A 272 4.67 14.46 16.82
CA ALA A 272 5.15 15.82 16.66
C ALA A 272 4.14 16.65 15.85
N PRO A 273 3.81 17.90 16.28
CA PRO A 273 2.90 18.74 15.52
C PRO A 273 3.46 18.90 14.10
N ALA A 274 2.57 18.70 13.12
CA ALA A 274 2.93 18.83 11.70
C ALA A 274 3.60 20.20 11.49
N SER A 275 4.88 20.20 11.18
CA SER A 275 5.60 21.42 10.80
C SER A 275 4.99 21.93 9.48
N ARG A 276 4.19 23.00 9.59
CA ARG A 276 3.64 23.74 8.46
C ARG A 276 4.75 24.32 7.57
#